data_02595bdbfe39309e7d118db147325ed4
#
_entry.id   02595bdbfe39309e7d118db147325ed4
#
_cell.length_a   1.000
_cell.length_b   1.000
_cell.length_c   1.000
_cell.angle_alpha   90.00
_cell.angle_beta   90.00
_cell.angle_gamma   90.00
#
_symmetry.space_group_name_H-M   'P 1'
#
loop_
_entity.id
_entity.type
_entity.pdbx_description
1 polymer ?
#
loop_
_entity_poly.entity_id
_entity_poly.type
_entity_poly.pdbx_seq_one_letter_code
_entity_poly.pdbx_strand_id
1 'polypeptide(L)'
;MVGVIAGFAMLGLVWGGVAVADPNQDNLAQITELSRQVEELSQTIVNAQPDLDNKMKLLSAADQQHSADLALLEETRVALAGYQQVVDEYAVAVYMGGRTDSLSAVLTATSPSNLIDSLATARVIGAELNEQLKGLRGANLEAQNVEAASAKSALEAKAAVDAAVAVRSNLQAKRDELRDRMAELNRSYALLPPDQQAGVTLPTDAALAALGPSGPIPTVGTGGLVPSARILLDYIQLTYPGVQSIGGVRGDALPDHPSGRALDIMIGSNMGLGDAINADLQQQAGRFGISYTMWRVAAHFDHVHVTVN
;
A
#
# COMPACT_ATOMS: atom_id res chain seq x y z
N MET A 1 25.03 -7.18 75.04
CA MET A 1 24.00 -7.80 75.91
C MET A 1 23.10 -8.58 74.89
N VAL A 2 23.40 -9.80 74.60
CA VAL A 2 23.15 -11.10 75.20
C VAL A 2 21.68 -11.26 75.59
N GLY A 3 21.00 -12.13 74.87
CA GLY A 3 19.69 -12.64 75.17
C GLY A 3 19.33 -13.81 74.23
N VAL A 4 19.90 -14.97 74.56
CA VAL A 4 19.53 -16.29 74.03
C VAL A 4 18.27 -16.72 74.75
N ILE A 5 17.23 -17.13 73.93
CA ILE A 5 16.19 -18.02 74.53
C ILE A 5 15.99 -19.17 73.51
N ALA A 6 16.35 -20.34 73.98
CA ALA A 6 16.02 -21.62 73.37
C ALA A 6 14.54 -21.94 73.66
N GLY A 7 13.89 -22.55 72.71
CA GLY A 7 12.51 -22.99 72.88
C GLY A 7 12.06 -24.03 71.86
N PHE A 8 12.17 -25.27 72.23
CA PHE A 8 11.36 -26.46 71.97
C PHE A 8 10.96 -26.79 70.52
N ALA A 9 11.58 -27.82 70.01
CA ALA A 9 11.13 -28.62 68.89
C ALA A 9 9.85 -29.40 69.29
N MET A 10 8.71 -29.14 68.61
CA MET A 10 7.60 -30.07 68.53
C MET A 10 7.63 -30.71 67.15
N LEU A 11 8.02 -31.96 67.09
CA LEU A 11 7.77 -32.84 65.94
C LEU A 11 6.25 -33.12 65.87
N GLY A 12 5.54 -32.33 65.10
CA GLY A 12 4.20 -32.71 64.61
C GLY A 12 4.38 -33.51 63.33
N LEU A 13 4.14 -34.82 63.38
CA LEU A 13 3.89 -35.65 62.20
C LEU A 13 2.59 -35.17 61.59
N VAL A 14 2.70 -34.23 60.61
CA VAL A 14 1.63 -33.95 59.69
C VAL A 14 1.68 -35.08 58.66
N TRP A 15 0.77 -36.00 58.70
CA TRP A 15 0.41 -36.82 57.58
C TRP A 15 -0.06 -35.88 56.46
N GLY A 16 0.85 -35.54 55.58
CA GLY A 16 0.55 -34.88 54.34
C GLY A 16 -0.23 -35.86 53.49
N GLY A 17 -1.55 -35.77 53.53
CA GLY A 17 -2.39 -36.31 52.48
C GLY A 17 -1.91 -35.63 51.19
N VAL A 18 -1.32 -36.40 50.29
CA VAL A 18 -1.14 -36.00 48.92
C VAL A 18 -2.54 -35.74 48.41
N ALA A 19 -2.95 -34.48 48.30
CA ALA A 19 -4.15 -34.09 47.57
C ALA A 19 -3.84 -34.50 46.12
N VAL A 20 -4.39 -35.66 45.73
CA VAL A 20 -4.45 -36.04 44.31
C VAL A 20 -5.34 -34.95 43.73
N ALA A 21 -4.75 -34.02 42.97
CA ALA A 21 -5.51 -33.04 42.24
C ALA A 21 -6.50 -33.82 41.35
N ASP A 22 -7.76 -33.51 41.53
CA ASP A 22 -8.80 -34.14 40.68
C ASP A 22 -8.60 -33.66 39.25
N PRO A 23 -8.21 -34.50 38.30
CA PRO A 23 -7.95 -34.07 36.92
C PRO A 23 -9.13 -33.37 36.28
N ASN A 24 -10.33 -33.56 36.79
CA ASN A 24 -11.54 -32.88 36.33
C ASN A 24 -11.62 -31.42 36.83
N GLN A 25 -11.09 -31.10 38.05
CA GLN A 25 -11.03 -29.73 38.54
C GLN A 25 -9.99 -28.92 37.81
N ASP A 26 -8.85 -29.52 37.46
CA ASP A 26 -7.81 -28.88 36.64
C ASP A 26 -8.33 -28.57 35.21
N ASN A 27 -9.08 -29.46 34.59
CA ASN A 27 -9.72 -29.26 33.30
C ASN A 27 -10.76 -28.11 33.34
N LEU A 28 -11.59 -28.02 34.37
CA LEU A 28 -12.56 -26.92 34.52
C LEU A 28 -11.89 -25.59 34.70
N ALA A 29 -10.81 -25.53 35.49
CA ALA A 29 -10.02 -24.31 35.67
C ALA A 29 -9.37 -23.87 34.34
N GLN A 30 -8.83 -24.84 33.58
CA GLN A 30 -8.26 -24.59 32.24
C GLN A 30 -9.31 -24.05 31.27
N ILE A 31 -10.50 -24.64 31.21
CA ILE A 31 -11.60 -24.20 30.35
C ILE A 31 -12.05 -22.78 30.71
N THR A 32 -12.16 -22.47 32.01
CA THR A 32 -12.52 -21.13 32.46
C THR A 32 -11.49 -20.10 32.03
N GLU A 33 -10.20 -20.40 32.16
CA GLU A 33 -9.12 -19.52 31.74
C GLU A 33 -9.07 -19.36 30.22
N LEU A 34 -9.23 -20.45 29.45
CA LEU A 34 -9.31 -20.38 27.98
C LEU A 34 -10.52 -19.55 27.53
N SER A 35 -11.68 -19.72 28.16
CA SER A 35 -12.88 -18.93 27.86
C SER A 35 -12.64 -17.44 28.08
N ARG A 36 -11.98 -17.08 29.18
CA ARG A 36 -11.59 -15.69 29.48
C ARG A 36 -10.62 -15.12 28.43
N GLN A 37 -9.61 -15.90 28.02
CA GLN A 37 -8.64 -15.50 26.99
C GLN A 37 -9.33 -15.32 25.61
N VAL A 38 -10.24 -16.19 25.24
CA VAL A 38 -11.04 -16.09 24.01
C VAL A 38 -11.86 -14.79 24.03
N GLU A 39 -12.53 -14.49 25.13
CA GLU A 39 -13.33 -13.26 25.25
C GLU A 39 -12.47 -11.99 25.17
N GLU A 40 -11.35 -11.92 25.92
CA GLU A 40 -10.43 -10.78 25.89
C GLU A 40 -9.83 -10.56 24.49
N LEU A 41 -9.44 -11.66 23.82
CA LEU A 41 -8.87 -11.60 22.47
C LEU A 41 -9.92 -11.17 21.46
N SER A 42 -11.14 -11.68 21.57
CA SER A 42 -12.28 -11.27 20.75
C SER A 42 -12.56 -9.78 20.87
N GLN A 43 -12.63 -9.28 22.10
CA GLN A 43 -12.85 -7.86 22.36
C GLN A 43 -11.70 -6.99 21.83
N THR A 44 -10.46 -7.47 21.94
CA THR A 44 -9.28 -6.77 21.39
C THR A 44 -9.38 -6.64 19.87
N ILE A 45 -9.81 -7.70 19.18
CA ILE A 45 -10.00 -7.70 17.72
C ILE A 45 -11.11 -6.73 17.31
N VAL A 46 -12.27 -6.79 17.99
CA VAL A 46 -13.39 -5.88 17.72
C VAL A 46 -13.00 -4.42 17.93
N ASN A 47 -12.28 -4.11 19.00
CA ASN A 47 -11.84 -2.76 19.31
C ASN A 47 -10.78 -2.24 18.33
N ALA A 48 -10.00 -3.11 17.71
CA ALA A 48 -8.97 -2.72 16.73
C ALA A 48 -9.52 -2.58 15.29
N GLN A 49 -10.72 -3.09 15.00
CA GLN A 49 -11.32 -2.97 13.66
C GLN A 49 -11.53 -1.50 13.22
N PRO A 50 -12.03 -0.58 14.06
CA PRO A 50 -12.16 0.83 13.68
C PRO A 50 -10.82 1.51 13.33
N ASP A 51 -9.70 1.08 13.93
CA ASP A 51 -8.39 1.61 13.55
C ASP A 51 -8.02 1.20 12.13
N LEU A 52 -8.23 -0.06 11.76
CA LEU A 52 -8.05 -0.50 10.36
C LEU A 52 -8.93 0.32 9.40
N ASP A 53 -10.21 0.50 9.72
CA ASP A 53 -11.14 1.26 8.88
C ASP A 53 -10.67 2.72 8.70
N ASN A 54 -10.13 3.34 9.75
CA ASN A 54 -9.56 4.68 9.68
C ASN A 54 -8.27 4.71 8.83
N LYS A 55 -7.38 3.72 8.98
CA LYS A 55 -6.18 3.61 8.13
C LYS A 55 -6.53 3.42 6.66
N MET A 56 -7.56 2.62 6.36
CA MET A 56 -8.06 2.44 4.99
C MET A 56 -8.63 3.73 4.39
N LYS A 57 -9.33 4.56 5.18
CA LYS A 57 -9.80 5.89 4.72
C LYS A 57 -8.64 6.83 4.44
N LEU A 58 -7.63 6.87 5.31
CA LEU A 58 -6.43 7.69 5.10
C LEU A 58 -5.66 7.24 3.86
N LEU A 59 -5.53 5.93 3.66
CA LEU A 59 -4.93 5.36 2.46
C LEU A 59 -5.68 5.78 1.21
N SER A 60 -7.01 5.66 1.18
CA SER A 60 -7.83 6.08 0.03
C SER A 60 -7.65 7.56 -0.30
N ALA A 61 -7.59 8.43 0.71
CA ALA A 61 -7.37 9.86 0.52
C ALA A 61 -5.97 10.14 -0.03
N ALA A 62 -4.94 9.50 0.50
CA ALA A 62 -3.56 9.64 0.03
C ALA A 62 -3.38 9.14 -1.40
N ASP A 63 -4.01 8.02 -1.77
CA ASP A 63 -4.00 7.46 -3.11
C ASP A 63 -4.70 8.39 -4.13
N GLN A 64 -5.85 8.95 -3.76
CA GLN A 64 -6.55 9.94 -4.59
C GLN A 64 -5.70 11.19 -4.82
N GLN A 65 -5.05 11.70 -3.79
CA GLN A 65 -4.16 12.87 -3.92
C GLN A 65 -2.98 12.56 -4.83
N HIS A 66 -2.32 11.42 -4.65
CA HIS A 66 -1.21 11.01 -5.50
C HIS A 66 -1.64 10.83 -6.97
N SER A 67 -2.80 10.23 -7.21
CA SER A 67 -3.35 10.09 -8.56
C SER A 67 -3.63 11.44 -9.23
N ALA A 68 -4.14 12.43 -8.49
CA ALA A 68 -4.35 13.79 -8.98
C ALA A 68 -3.02 14.50 -9.31
N ASP A 69 -2.01 14.35 -8.44
CA ASP A 69 -0.69 14.94 -8.65
C ASP A 69 0.03 14.31 -9.87
N LEU A 70 -0.14 13.02 -10.12
CA LEU A 70 0.37 12.36 -11.32
C LEU A 70 -0.29 12.89 -12.61
N ALA A 71 -1.61 13.12 -12.59
CA ALA A 71 -2.33 13.69 -13.74
C ALA A 71 -1.86 15.12 -14.03
N LEU A 72 -1.70 15.94 -12.98
CA LEU A 72 -1.18 17.30 -13.12
C LEU A 72 0.27 17.33 -13.62
N LEU A 73 1.09 16.39 -13.17
CA LEU A 73 2.48 16.25 -13.64
C LEU A 73 2.53 15.96 -15.14
N GLU A 74 1.69 15.09 -15.64
CA GLU A 74 1.63 14.77 -17.06
C GLU A 74 1.14 15.97 -17.88
N GLU A 75 0.10 16.67 -17.45
CA GLU A 75 -0.37 17.91 -18.09
C GLU A 75 0.74 18.97 -18.17
N THR A 76 1.46 19.16 -17.06
CA THR A 76 2.55 20.14 -16.97
C THR A 76 3.72 19.76 -17.89
N ARG A 77 4.05 18.47 -18.02
CA ARG A 77 5.07 17.97 -18.96
C ARG A 77 4.72 18.23 -20.40
N VAL A 78 3.45 18.00 -20.79
CA VAL A 78 2.96 18.31 -22.13
C VAL A 78 3.06 19.81 -22.42
N ALA A 79 2.65 20.67 -21.48
CA ALA A 79 2.77 22.12 -21.63
C ALA A 79 4.24 22.57 -21.77
N LEU A 80 5.14 22.03 -20.96
CA LEU A 80 6.57 22.31 -21.01
C LEU A 80 7.17 21.90 -22.36
N ALA A 81 6.82 20.72 -22.88
CA ALA A 81 7.27 20.22 -24.18
C ALA A 81 6.80 21.15 -25.31
N GLY A 82 5.58 21.70 -25.25
CA GLY A 82 5.07 22.67 -26.20
C GLY A 82 5.90 23.97 -26.25
N TYR A 83 6.23 24.55 -25.09
CA TYR A 83 7.12 25.72 -25.05
C TYR A 83 8.53 25.40 -25.55
N GLN A 84 9.05 24.23 -25.23
CA GLN A 84 10.38 23.80 -25.65
C GLN A 84 10.47 23.65 -27.16
N GLN A 85 9.46 23.05 -27.81
CA GLN A 85 9.38 22.93 -29.25
C GLN A 85 9.45 24.30 -29.96
N VAL A 86 8.67 25.28 -29.50
CA VAL A 86 8.67 26.63 -30.08
C VAL A 86 10.05 27.31 -29.98
N VAL A 87 10.72 27.19 -28.84
CA VAL A 87 12.07 27.72 -28.63
C VAL A 87 13.11 27.04 -29.52
N ASP A 88 13.01 25.71 -29.68
CA ASP A 88 13.90 24.91 -30.52
C ASP A 88 13.73 25.26 -32.00
N GLU A 89 12.48 25.38 -32.49
CA GLU A 89 12.19 25.82 -33.87
C GLU A 89 12.80 27.22 -34.15
N TYR A 90 12.69 28.15 -33.21
CA TYR A 90 13.31 29.47 -33.32
C TYR A 90 14.84 29.39 -33.35
N ALA A 91 15.44 28.59 -32.44
CA ALA A 91 16.87 28.40 -32.37
C ALA A 91 17.45 27.84 -33.69
N VAL A 92 16.75 26.86 -34.28
CA VAL A 92 17.09 26.31 -35.60
C VAL A 92 17.00 27.39 -36.69
N ALA A 93 15.93 28.18 -36.72
CA ALA A 93 15.77 29.25 -37.70
C ALA A 93 16.87 30.29 -37.61
N VAL A 94 17.27 30.69 -36.40
CA VAL A 94 18.39 31.60 -36.16
C VAL A 94 19.72 31.01 -36.62
N TYR A 95 19.98 29.74 -36.33
CA TYR A 95 21.19 29.00 -36.70
C TYR A 95 21.31 28.85 -38.21
N MET A 96 20.22 28.58 -38.93
CA MET A 96 20.16 28.41 -40.37
C MET A 96 20.32 29.72 -41.20
N GLY A 97 20.59 30.83 -40.56
CA GLY A 97 20.90 32.13 -41.22
C GLY A 97 19.84 33.22 -41.03
N GLY A 98 18.86 32.99 -40.19
CA GLY A 98 17.81 33.95 -39.83
C GLY A 98 18.29 35.07 -38.89
N ARG A 99 19.61 35.34 -38.77
CA ARG A 99 20.13 36.41 -37.92
C ARG A 99 19.79 37.80 -38.51
N THR A 100 18.75 38.37 -37.98
CA THR A 100 18.38 39.77 -38.20
C THR A 100 19.00 40.64 -37.11
N ASP A 101 20.35 40.74 -37.05
CA ASP A 101 20.95 41.72 -36.20
C ASP A 101 20.79 43.11 -36.84
N SER A 102 20.68 44.14 -36.02
CA SER A 102 20.48 45.52 -36.49
C SER A 102 21.63 46.01 -37.38
N LEU A 103 22.82 45.48 -37.19
CA LEU A 103 23.99 45.81 -38.02
C LEU A 103 23.88 45.19 -39.41
N SER A 104 23.47 43.93 -39.51
CA SER A 104 23.21 43.24 -40.79
C SER A 104 22.09 43.92 -41.55
N ALA A 105 21.01 44.32 -40.90
CA ALA A 105 19.90 45.06 -41.51
C ALA A 105 20.34 46.39 -42.12
N VAL A 106 21.21 47.14 -41.41
CA VAL A 106 21.78 48.40 -41.90
C VAL A 106 22.67 48.19 -43.10
N LEU A 107 23.54 47.17 -43.10
CA LEU A 107 24.48 46.87 -44.16
C LEU A 107 23.84 46.28 -45.43
N THR A 108 22.71 45.63 -45.31
CA THR A 108 22.00 44.93 -46.42
C THR A 108 20.75 45.66 -46.92
N ALA A 109 20.34 46.77 -46.27
CA ALA A 109 19.18 47.54 -46.65
C ALA A 109 19.36 48.21 -48.04
N THR A 110 18.43 47.98 -48.92
CA THR A 110 18.41 48.55 -50.27
C THR A 110 17.73 49.91 -50.34
N SER A 111 16.99 50.33 -49.27
CA SER A 111 16.33 51.61 -49.13
C SER A 111 16.06 51.93 -47.64
N PRO A 112 15.83 53.23 -47.26
CA PRO A 112 15.44 53.57 -45.88
C PRO A 112 14.15 52.90 -45.40
N SER A 113 13.16 52.72 -46.26
CA SER A 113 11.92 52.00 -45.93
C SER A 113 12.18 50.54 -45.64
N ASN A 114 12.95 49.84 -46.48
CA ASN A 114 13.36 48.46 -46.26
C ASN A 114 14.08 48.27 -44.92
N LEU A 115 14.93 49.20 -44.52
CA LEU A 115 15.60 49.18 -43.23
C LEU A 115 14.60 49.29 -42.07
N ILE A 116 13.64 50.23 -42.14
CA ILE A 116 12.62 50.43 -41.15
C ILE A 116 11.76 49.17 -41.00
N ASP A 117 11.31 48.56 -42.11
CA ASP A 117 10.51 47.34 -42.12
C ASP A 117 11.26 46.16 -41.52
N SER A 118 12.56 46.02 -41.87
CA SER A 118 13.41 44.95 -41.29
C SER A 118 13.60 45.09 -39.80
N LEU A 119 13.84 46.34 -39.30
CA LEU A 119 13.98 46.58 -37.86
C LEU A 119 12.65 46.44 -37.10
N ALA A 120 11.52 46.83 -37.70
CA ALA A 120 10.21 46.61 -37.12
C ALA A 120 9.90 45.10 -36.99
N THR A 121 10.15 44.31 -38.04
CA THR A 121 10.01 42.87 -38.03
C THR A 121 10.90 42.22 -36.96
N ALA A 122 12.17 42.59 -36.88
CA ALA A 122 13.12 42.11 -35.88
C ALA A 122 12.64 42.40 -34.45
N ARG A 123 12.05 43.60 -34.23
CA ARG A 123 11.49 43.99 -32.92
C ARG A 123 10.29 43.14 -32.54
N VAL A 124 9.36 42.83 -33.47
CA VAL A 124 8.20 42.01 -33.22
C VAL A 124 8.64 40.59 -32.91
N ILE A 125 9.53 40.01 -33.73
CA ILE A 125 10.06 38.63 -33.47
C ILE A 125 10.80 38.58 -32.12
N GLY A 126 11.61 39.60 -31.78
CA GLY A 126 12.28 39.64 -30.49
C GLY A 126 11.36 39.76 -29.28
N ALA A 127 10.24 40.48 -29.43
CA ALA A 127 9.22 40.58 -28.40
C ALA A 127 8.49 39.24 -28.21
N GLU A 128 8.09 38.60 -29.30
CA GLU A 128 7.46 37.25 -29.28
C GLU A 128 8.36 36.21 -28.61
N LEU A 129 9.62 36.14 -29.05
CA LEU A 129 10.59 35.23 -28.44
C LEU A 129 10.76 35.46 -26.92
N ASN A 130 10.81 36.72 -26.50
CA ASN A 130 10.92 37.03 -25.08
C ASN A 130 9.73 36.53 -24.27
N GLU A 131 8.50 36.60 -24.83
CA GLU A 131 7.30 36.02 -24.20
C GLU A 131 7.35 34.49 -24.17
N GLN A 132 7.78 33.85 -25.24
CA GLN A 132 7.96 32.39 -25.28
C GLN A 132 9.02 31.91 -24.29
N LEU A 133 10.14 32.61 -24.14
CA LEU A 133 11.16 32.31 -23.14
C LEU A 133 10.67 32.53 -21.71
N LYS A 134 9.84 33.52 -21.46
CA LYS A 134 9.17 33.67 -20.16
C LYS A 134 8.21 32.54 -19.89
N GLY A 135 7.40 32.15 -20.87
CA GLY A 135 6.51 31.00 -20.79
C GLY A 135 7.27 29.71 -20.48
N LEU A 136 8.36 29.41 -21.19
CA LEU A 136 9.22 28.27 -20.94
C LEU A 136 9.78 28.23 -19.51
N ARG A 137 10.29 29.40 -19.04
CA ARG A 137 10.79 29.49 -17.66
C ARG A 137 9.71 29.26 -16.62
N GLY A 138 8.53 29.86 -16.84
CA GLY A 138 7.36 29.64 -15.98
C GLY A 138 6.95 28.17 -15.93
N ALA A 139 6.79 27.54 -17.10
CA ALA A 139 6.44 26.14 -17.22
C ALA A 139 7.49 25.20 -16.59
N ASN A 140 8.78 25.54 -16.70
CA ASN A 140 9.85 24.76 -16.07
C ASN A 140 9.77 24.81 -14.53
N LEU A 141 9.54 26.01 -13.96
CA LEU A 141 9.35 26.15 -12.52
C LEU A 141 8.11 25.40 -12.03
N GLU A 142 7.01 25.48 -12.77
CA GLU A 142 5.79 24.76 -12.47
C GLU A 142 6.01 23.24 -12.52
N ALA A 143 6.67 22.74 -13.56
CA ALA A 143 7.01 21.33 -13.67
C ALA A 143 7.84 20.83 -12.48
N GLN A 144 8.84 21.59 -12.03
CA GLN A 144 9.64 21.25 -10.84
C GLN A 144 8.78 21.19 -9.56
N ASN A 145 7.88 22.16 -9.38
CA ASN A 145 6.99 22.19 -8.21
C ASN A 145 6.02 21.03 -8.20
N VAL A 146 5.40 20.73 -9.33
CA VAL A 146 4.46 19.61 -9.48
C VAL A 146 5.17 18.26 -9.34
N GLU A 147 6.38 18.12 -9.88
CA GLU A 147 7.21 16.92 -9.67
C GLU A 147 7.53 16.69 -8.19
N ALA A 148 7.91 17.75 -7.47
CA ALA A 148 8.15 17.68 -6.03
C ALA A 148 6.88 17.33 -5.24
N ALA A 149 5.72 17.87 -5.62
CA ALA A 149 4.43 17.56 -5.02
C ALA A 149 4.05 16.09 -5.26
N SER A 150 4.19 15.59 -6.49
CA SER A 150 3.93 14.19 -6.83
C SER A 150 4.85 13.21 -6.10
N ALA A 151 6.14 13.53 -5.98
CA ALA A 151 7.09 12.74 -5.20
C ALA A 151 6.70 12.68 -3.70
N LYS A 152 6.24 13.79 -3.14
CA LYS A 152 5.78 13.87 -1.75
C LYS A 152 4.53 13.03 -1.55
N SER A 153 3.51 13.19 -2.39
CA SER A 153 2.26 12.42 -2.28
C SER A 153 2.46 10.92 -2.48
N ALA A 154 3.42 10.50 -3.32
CA ALA A 154 3.83 9.10 -3.43
C ALA A 154 4.37 8.53 -2.12
N LEU A 155 5.21 9.29 -1.40
CA LEU A 155 5.71 8.88 -0.08
C LEU A 155 4.60 8.81 0.96
N GLU A 156 3.66 9.75 0.94
CA GLU A 156 2.49 9.77 1.84
C GLU A 156 1.56 8.58 1.58
N ALA A 157 1.28 8.26 0.32
CA ALA A 157 0.49 7.10 -0.07
C ALA A 157 1.17 5.79 0.38
N LYS A 158 2.50 5.67 0.16
CA LYS A 158 3.26 4.52 0.65
C LYS A 158 3.19 4.38 2.18
N ALA A 159 3.39 5.46 2.92
CA ALA A 159 3.30 5.43 4.38
C ALA A 159 1.89 5.02 4.87
N ALA A 160 0.84 5.45 4.17
CA ALA A 160 -0.53 5.06 4.47
C ALA A 160 -0.78 3.56 4.21
N VAL A 161 -0.22 3.00 3.12
CA VAL A 161 -0.24 1.54 2.87
C VAL A 161 0.46 0.80 4.00
N ASP A 162 1.69 1.18 4.32
CA ASP A 162 2.50 0.51 5.36
C ASP A 162 1.76 0.51 6.71
N ALA A 163 1.11 1.63 7.06
CA ALA A 163 0.30 1.75 8.28
C ALA A 163 -0.94 0.83 8.26
N ALA A 164 -1.66 0.76 7.16
CA ALA A 164 -2.83 -0.11 7.01
C ALA A 164 -2.44 -1.60 7.03
N VAL A 165 -1.33 -1.96 6.37
CA VAL A 165 -0.77 -3.32 6.38
C VAL A 165 -0.39 -3.74 7.79
N ALA A 166 0.29 -2.88 8.57
CA ALA A 166 0.70 -3.19 9.93
C ALA A 166 -0.51 -3.52 10.84
N VAL A 167 -1.56 -2.70 10.79
CA VAL A 167 -2.78 -2.93 11.58
C VAL A 167 -3.48 -4.22 11.13
N ARG A 168 -3.63 -4.42 9.82
CA ARG A 168 -4.27 -5.60 9.25
C ARG A 168 -3.54 -6.90 9.61
N SER A 169 -2.21 -6.91 9.49
CA SER A 169 -1.36 -8.07 9.84
C SER A 169 -1.47 -8.40 11.34
N ASN A 170 -1.49 -7.39 12.21
CA ASN A 170 -1.70 -7.59 13.64
C ASN A 170 -3.08 -8.19 13.94
N LEU A 171 -4.14 -7.68 13.30
CA LEU A 171 -5.50 -8.23 13.43
C LEU A 171 -5.57 -9.67 12.93
N GLN A 172 -4.88 -10.00 11.84
CA GLN A 172 -4.85 -11.36 11.31
C GLN A 172 -4.15 -12.31 12.28
N ALA A 173 -3.00 -11.94 12.82
CA ALA A 173 -2.29 -12.75 13.82
C ALA A 173 -3.16 -13.00 15.08
N LYS A 174 -3.88 -11.97 15.55
CA LYS A 174 -4.81 -12.12 16.69
C LYS A 174 -6.00 -13.05 16.37
N ARG A 175 -6.50 -13.03 15.15
CA ARG A 175 -7.56 -13.96 14.71
C ARG A 175 -7.07 -15.40 14.62
N ASP A 176 -5.84 -15.60 14.17
CA ASP A 176 -5.25 -16.93 14.12
C ASP A 176 -5.03 -17.46 15.55
N GLU A 177 -4.52 -16.63 16.47
CA GLU A 177 -4.43 -16.96 17.90
C GLU A 177 -5.80 -17.27 18.51
N LEU A 178 -6.83 -16.48 18.20
CA LEU A 178 -8.20 -16.72 18.67
C LEU A 178 -8.72 -18.09 18.16
N ARG A 179 -8.46 -18.43 16.92
CA ARG A 179 -8.84 -19.74 16.32
C ARG A 179 -8.18 -20.89 17.05
N ASP A 180 -6.88 -20.75 17.35
CA ASP A 180 -6.13 -21.78 18.09
C ASP A 180 -6.65 -21.94 19.52
N ARG A 181 -6.93 -20.85 20.24
CA ARG A 181 -7.53 -20.86 21.58
C ARG A 181 -8.92 -21.49 21.59
N MET A 182 -9.76 -21.18 20.60
CA MET A 182 -11.07 -21.79 20.46
C MET A 182 -10.98 -23.30 20.17
N ALA A 183 -10.03 -23.73 19.34
CA ALA A 183 -9.80 -25.14 19.07
C ALA A 183 -9.31 -25.89 20.32
N GLU A 184 -8.46 -25.27 21.14
CA GLU A 184 -8.01 -25.80 22.43
C GLU A 184 -9.16 -25.89 23.44
N LEU A 185 -9.96 -24.82 23.54
CA LEU A 185 -11.16 -24.78 24.38
C LEU A 185 -12.15 -25.90 24.03
N ASN A 186 -12.45 -26.06 22.75
CA ASN A 186 -13.37 -27.10 22.29
C ASN A 186 -12.84 -28.49 22.57
N ARG A 187 -11.52 -28.72 22.45
CA ARG A 187 -10.91 -30.02 22.83
C ARG A 187 -11.01 -30.29 24.32
N SER A 188 -10.71 -29.30 25.15
CA SER A 188 -10.78 -29.42 26.61
C SER A 188 -12.24 -29.65 27.06
N TYR A 189 -13.21 -28.95 26.48
CA TYR A 189 -14.62 -29.13 26.73
C TYR A 189 -15.12 -30.53 26.36
N ALA A 190 -14.68 -31.08 25.22
CA ALA A 190 -15.06 -32.43 24.79
C ALA A 190 -14.53 -33.56 25.70
N LEU A 191 -13.50 -33.26 26.52
CA LEU A 191 -12.95 -34.21 27.50
C LEU A 191 -13.71 -34.21 28.84
N LEU A 192 -14.61 -33.25 29.08
CA LEU A 192 -15.41 -33.18 30.28
C LEU A 192 -16.51 -34.25 30.27
N PRO A 193 -16.85 -34.82 31.46
CA PRO A 193 -18.06 -35.63 31.63
C PRO A 193 -19.34 -34.84 31.28
N PRO A 194 -20.40 -35.47 30.78
CA PRO A 194 -21.62 -34.78 30.33
C PRO A 194 -22.32 -33.93 31.40
N ASP A 195 -22.22 -34.32 32.66
CA ASP A 195 -22.76 -33.60 33.81
C ASP A 195 -21.99 -32.27 34.06
N GLN A 196 -20.71 -32.24 33.79
CA GLN A 196 -19.89 -31.05 33.92
C GLN A 196 -19.99 -30.14 32.69
N GLN A 197 -20.20 -30.69 31.50
CA GLN A 197 -20.41 -29.89 30.27
C GLN A 197 -21.64 -28.98 30.41
N ALA A 198 -22.70 -29.41 31.08
CA ALA A 198 -23.94 -28.65 31.27
C ALA A 198 -23.71 -27.36 32.11
N GLY A 199 -22.63 -27.28 32.92
CA GLY A 199 -22.29 -26.14 33.76
C GLY A 199 -21.31 -25.16 33.12
N VAL A 200 -20.78 -25.46 31.94
CA VAL A 200 -19.79 -24.62 31.25
C VAL A 200 -20.47 -23.76 30.20
N THR A 201 -20.28 -22.42 30.33
CA THR A 201 -20.67 -21.45 29.29
C THR A 201 -19.51 -21.28 28.31
N LEU A 202 -19.69 -21.70 27.07
CA LEU A 202 -18.72 -21.45 26.01
C LEU A 202 -18.82 -19.98 25.54
N PRO A 203 -17.70 -19.40 25.01
CA PRO A 203 -17.69 -18.04 24.49
C PRO A 203 -18.73 -17.86 23.38
N THR A 204 -19.38 -16.71 23.41
CA THR A 204 -20.57 -16.38 22.64
C THR A 204 -20.32 -16.02 21.18
N ASP A 205 -21.39 -15.65 20.47
CA ASP A 205 -21.41 -15.14 19.09
C ASP A 205 -20.40 -14.00 18.83
N ALA A 206 -19.99 -13.23 19.86
CA ALA A 206 -18.96 -12.20 19.74
C ALA A 206 -17.58 -12.79 19.35
N ALA A 207 -17.20 -13.93 19.90
CA ALA A 207 -15.94 -14.59 19.55
C ALA A 207 -15.99 -15.13 18.12
N LEU A 208 -17.14 -15.67 17.68
CA LEU A 208 -17.35 -16.11 16.29
C LEU A 208 -17.33 -14.91 15.32
N ALA A 209 -17.95 -13.80 15.70
CA ALA A 209 -17.94 -12.56 14.90
C ALA A 209 -16.51 -11.97 14.75
N ALA A 210 -15.68 -12.06 15.79
CA ALA A 210 -14.28 -11.65 15.75
C ALA A 210 -13.42 -12.50 14.79
N LEU A 211 -13.83 -13.73 14.46
CA LEU A 211 -13.19 -14.58 13.45
C LEU A 211 -13.56 -14.19 12.00
N GLY A 212 -14.42 -13.21 11.79
CA GLY A 212 -14.80 -12.70 10.46
C GLY A 212 -13.60 -12.26 9.61
N PRO A 213 -13.82 -11.87 8.34
CA PRO A 213 -12.73 -11.50 7.44
C PRO A 213 -11.87 -10.38 8.01
N SER A 214 -10.57 -10.40 7.68
CA SER A 214 -9.58 -9.45 8.20
C SER A 214 -9.72 -8.01 7.69
N GLY A 215 -10.84 -7.69 7.04
CA GLY A 215 -11.06 -6.42 6.36
C GLY A 215 -10.49 -6.40 4.94
N PRO A 216 -10.71 -5.32 4.18
CA PRO A 216 -10.23 -5.20 2.82
C PRO A 216 -8.70 -5.22 2.77
N ILE A 217 -8.14 -5.74 1.68
CA ILE A 217 -6.70 -5.67 1.40
C ILE A 217 -6.36 -4.22 1.05
N PRO A 218 -5.35 -3.61 1.71
CA PRO A 218 -4.87 -2.28 1.35
C PRO A 218 -4.43 -2.22 -0.11
N THR A 219 -4.88 -1.21 -0.85
CA THR A 219 -4.52 -1.02 -2.26
C THR A 219 -4.04 0.41 -2.49
N VAL A 220 -3.14 0.59 -3.45
CA VAL A 220 -2.64 1.90 -3.90
C VAL A 220 -2.49 1.92 -5.42
N GLY A 221 -2.71 3.07 -6.06
CA GLY A 221 -2.62 3.20 -7.52
C GLY A 221 -3.76 2.51 -8.27
N THR A 222 -4.94 2.36 -7.65
CA THR A 222 -6.06 1.65 -8.29
C THR A 222 -6.93 2.53 -9.18
N GLY A 223 -6.82 3.87 -9.06
CA GLY A 223 -7.62 4.84 -9.80
C GLY A 223 -7.40 4.82 -11.31
N GLY A 224 -6.18 4.51 -11.77
CA GLY A 224 -5.78 4.50 -13.17
C GLY A 224 -5.65 3.12 -13.82
N LEU A 225 -6.13 2.05 -13.18
CA LEU A 225 -6.05 0.70 -13.72
C LEU A 225 -6.96 0.52 -14.95
N VAL A 226 -6.43 -0.20 -15.95
CA VAL A 226 -7.25 -0.66 -17.09
C VAL A 226 -8.32 -1.66 -16.63
N PRO A 227 -9.44 -1.84 -17.36
CA PRO A 227 -10.55 -2.69 -16.91
C PRO A 227 -10.14 -4.13 -16.58
N SER A 228 -9.25 -4.75 -17.36
CA SER A 228 -8.76 -6.12 -17.10
C SER A 228 -7.95 -6.21 -15.79
N ALA A 229 -7.09 -5.23 -15.50
CA ALA A 229 -6.34 -5.17 -14.24
C ALA A 229 -7.27 -4.95 -13.04
N ARG A 230 -8.34 -4.18 -13.19
CA ARG A 230 -9.34 -3.98 -12.13
C ARG A 230 -10.11 -5.27 -11.82
N ILE A 231 -10.55 -6.00 -12.83
CA ILE A 231 -11.21 -7.31 -12.65
C ILE A 231 -10.27 -8.30 -11.96
N LEU A 232 -8.99 -8.28 -12.33
CA LEU A 232 -7.98 -9.11 -11.68
C LEU A 232 -7.75 -8.72 -10.22
N LEU A 233 -7.70 -7.40 -9.92
CA LEU A 233 -7.61 -6.89 -8.54
C LEU A 233 -8.75 -7.44 -7.68
N ASP A 234 -10.00 -7.32 -8.14
CA ASP A 234 -11.18 -7.80 -7.42
C ASP A 234 -11.11 -9.32 -7.18
N TYR A 235 -10.67 -10.07 -8.19
CA TYR A 235 -10.46 -11.51 -8.06
C TYR A 235 -9.44 -11.86 -6.96
N ILE A 236 -8.28 -11.20 -6.95
CA ILE A 236 -7.23 -11.43 -5.95
C ILE A 236 -7.74 -11.08 -4.54
N GLN A 237 -8.45 -9.98 -4.38
CA GLN A 237 -9.00 -9.55 -3.08
C GLN A 237 -9.99 -10.58 -2.50
N LEU A 238 -10.80 -11.19 -3.35
CA LEU A 238 -11.79 -12.21 -2.95
C LEU A 238 -11.15 -13.56 -2.68
N THR A 239 -10.17 -13.95 -3.49
CA THR A 239 -9.62 -15.32 -3.47
C THR A 239 -8.49 -15.49 -2.46
N TYR A 240 -7.68 -14.44 -2.24
CA TYR A 240 -6.45 -14.51 -1.47
C TYR A 240 -6.42 -13.53 -0.28
N PRO A 241 -7.21 -13.76 0.77
CA PRO A 241 -7.28 -12.84 1.94
C PRO A 241 -5.95 -12.71 2.71
N GLY A 242 -4.98 -13.62 2.45
CA GLY A 242 -3.64 -13.57 3.02
C GLY A 242 -2.68 -12.55 2.35
N VAL A 243 -3.07 -11.95 1.23
CA VAL A 243 -2.30 -10.87 0.58
C VAL A 243 -2.19 -9.67 1.50
N GLN A 244 -0.99 -9.09 1.61
CA GLN A 244 -0.74 -7.95 2.52
C GLN A 244 -1.26 -6.64 1.95
N SER A 245 -0.92 -6.33 0.70
CA SER A 245 -1.39 -5.17 -0.05
C SER A 245 -1.28 -5.42 -1.55
N ILE A 246 -1.90 -4.55 -2.37
CA ILE A 246 -1.79 -4.61 -3.83
C ILE A 246 -1.45 -3.22 -4.35
N GLY A 247 -0.35 -3.12 -5.11
CA GLY A 247 0.08 -1.91 -5.81
C GLY A 247 -0.36 -1.94 -7.28
N GLY A 248 -0.80 -0.79 -7.81
CA GLY A 248 -1.18 -0.61 -9.21
C GLY A 248 -0.35 0.46 -9.90
N VAL A 249 -1.02 1.52 -10.38
CA VAL A 249 -0.38 2.64 -11.11
C VAL A 249 0.62 3.37 -10.25
N ARG A 250 1.83 3.55 -10.76
CA ARG A 250 2.89 4.37 -10.18
C ARG A 250 3.88 4.80 -11.27
N GLY A 251 4.74 5.77 -10.95
CA GLY A 251 5.91 6.06 -11.80
C GLY A 251 6.87 4.89 -11.80
N ASP A 252 7.23 4.39 -12.98
CA ASP A 252 8.18 3.30 -13.18
C ASP A 252 8.97 3.51 -14.47
N ALA A 253 10.16 2.90 -14.57
CA ALA A 253 10.97 2.92 -15.79
C ALA A 253 10.36 2.07 -16.90
N LEU A 254 9.59 1.04 -16.55
CA LEU A 254 8.84 0.20 -17.50
C LEU A 254 7.39 0.70 -17.61
N PRO A 255 6.74 0.55 -18.78
CA PRO A 255 5.42 1.11 -19.03
C PRO A 255 4.27 0.39 -18.31
N ASP A 256 4.50 -0.77 -17.70
CA ASP A 256 3.45 -1.63 -17.17
C ASP A 256 2.62 -0.94 -16.07
N HIS A 257 3.28 -0.44 -15.02
CA HIS A 257 2.64 0.32 -13.96
C HIS A 257 2.11 1.68 -14.40
N PRO A 258 2.89 2.52 -15.12
CA PRO A 258 2.38 3.80 -15.61
C PRO A 258 1.15 3.69 -16.51
N SER A 259 1.04 2.60 -17.28
CA SER A 259 -0.11 2.37 -18.16
C SER A 259 -1.35 1.77 -17.48
N GLY A 260 -1.28 1.49 -16.19
CA GLY A 260 -2.36 0.85 -15.43
C GLY A 260 -2.59 -0.63 -15.73
N ARG A 261 -1.63 -1.29 -16.36
CA ARG A 261 -1.73 -2.70 -16.77
C ARG A 261 -1.12 -3.68 -15.76
N ALA A 262 -0.37 -3.21 -14.78
CA ALA A 262 0.32 -4.08 -13.83
C ALA A 262 -0.23 -3.96 -12.41
N LEU A 263 -0.18 -5.09 -11.70
CA LEU A 263 -0.42 -5.20 -10.27
C LEU A 263 0.78 -5.88 -9.61
N ASP A 264 1.19 -5.36 -8.45
CA ASP A 264 2.11 -6.01 -7.52
C ASP A 264 1.33 -6.54 -6.32
N ILE A 265 1.27 -7.86 -6.19
CA ILE A 265 0.52 -8.57 -5.16
C ILE A 265 1.49 -8.92 -4.04
N MET A 266 1.51 -8.10 -2.98
CA MET A 266 2.47 -8.22 -1.87
C MET A 266 2.11 -9.38 -0.96
N ILE A 267 3.03 -10.34 -0.84
CA ILE A 267 2.86 -11.53 0.00
C ILE A 267 3.77 -11.52 1.25
N GLY A 268 4.66 -10.53 1.36
CA GLY A 268 5.69 -10.48 2.40
C GLY A 268 6.61 -11.70 2.36
N SER A 269 6.75 -12.38 3.48
CA SER A 269 7.58 -13.60 3.58
C SER A 269 6.83 -14.90 3.26
N ASN A 270 5.53 -14.84 2.92
CA ASN A 270 4.73 -16.04 2.66
C ASN A 270 4.94 -16.59 1.24
N MET A 271 6.08 -17.24 1.03
CA MET A 271 6.46 -17.81 -0.27
C MET A 271 5.45 -18.81 -0.82
N GLY A 272 4.78 -19.59 0.04
CA GLY A 272 3.76 -20.55 -0.38
C GLY A 272 2.51 -19.87 -0.94
N LEU A 273 2.13 -18.72 -0.39
CA LEU A 273 1.06 -17.90 -0.94
C LEU A 273 1.43 -17.35 -2.32
N GLY A 274 2.65 -16.85 -2.49
CA GLY A 274 3.16 -16.39 -3.78
C GLY A 274 3.18 -17.51 -4.84
N ASP A 275 3.60 -18.71 -4.47
CA ASP A 275 3.55 -19.88 -5.35
C ASP A 275 2.12 -20.19 -5.80
N ALA A 276 1.17 -20.20 -4.86
CA ALA A 276 -0.24 -20.47 -5.15
C ALA A 276 -0.86 -19.40 -6.08
N ILE A 277 -0.62 -18.13 -5.79
CA ILE A 277 -1.10 -17.01 -6.61
C ILE A 277 -0.51 -17.08 -8.02
N ASN A 278 0.82 -17.24 -8.15
CA ASN A 278 1.45 -17.29 -9.46
C ASN A 278 0.97 -18.48 -10.30
N ALA A 279 0.82 -19.65 -9.70
CA ALA A 279 0.30 -20.84 -10.38
C ALA A 279 -1.15 -20.64 -10.88
N ASP A 280 -2.01 -20.08 -10.03
CA ASP A 280 -3.39 -19.78 -10.39
C ASP A 280 -3.49 -18.75 -11.51
N LEU A 281 -2.73 -17.65 -11.43
CA LEU A 281 -2.70 -16.61 -12.46
C LEU A 281 -2.23 -17.14 -13.82
N GLN A 282 -1.25 -18.04 -13.83
CA GLN A 282 -0.81 -18.70 -15.06
C GLN A 282 -1.90 -19.59 -15.65
N GLN A 283 -2.64 -20.34 -14.83
CA GLN A 283 -3.76 -21.17 -15.28
C GLN A 283 -4.92 -20.32 -15.84
N GLN A 284 -5.15 -19.14 -15.26
CA GLN A 284 -6.23 -18.25 -15.65
C GLN A 284 -5.80 -17.12 -16.60
N ALA A 285 -4.60 -17.21 -17.19
CA ALA A 285 -4.05 -16.16 -18.04
C ALA A 285 -5.00 -15.71 -19.17
N GLY A 286 -5.65 -16.66 -19.82
CA GLY A 286 -6.64 -16.36 -20.85
C GLY A 286 -7.91 -15.66 -20.35
N ARG A 287 -8.33 -15.94 -19.10
CA ARG A 287 -9.51 -15.32 -18.50
C ARG A 287 -9.32 -13.84 -18.22
N PHE A 288 -8.15 -13.47 -17.71
CA PHE A 288 -7.85 -12.10 -17.29
C PHE A 288 -7.03 -11.32 -18.30
N GLY A 289 -6.64 -11.96 -19.42
CA GLY A 289 -5.79 -11.33 -20.43
C GLY A 289 -4.36 -11.08 -19.90
N ILE A 290 -3.82 -11.99 -19.07
CA ILE A 290 -2.49 -11.83 -18.50
C ILE A 290 -1.44 -12.02 -19.60
N SER A 291 -0.56 -11.04 -19.73
CA SER A 291 0.60 -11.08 -20.64
C SER A 291 1.73 -11.91 -20.05
N TYR A 292 2.06 -11.65 -18.79
CA TYR A 292 3.10 -12.38 -18.04
C TYR A 292 2.97 -12.14 -16.53
N THR A 293 3.66 -12.98 -15.77
CA THR A 293 3.88 -12.84 -14.34
C THR A 293 5.36 -12.89 -14.02
N MET A 294 5.81 -12.18 -12.97
CA MET A 294 7.15 -12.30 -12.40
C MET A 294 7.03 -12.73 -10.94
N TRP A 295 7.63 -13.87 -10.63
CA TRP A 295 7.66 -14.46 -9.31
C TRP A 295 8.95 -15.25 -9.10
N ARG A 296 9.60 -15.11 -7.94
CA ARG A 296 10.90 -15.73 -7.60
C ARG A 296 12.02 -15.36 -8.57
N VAL A 297 11.96 -14.16 -9.15
CA VAL A 297 13.05 -13.57 -9.95
C VAL A 297 13.60 -12.35 -9.23
N ALA A 298 14.72 -11.81 -9.70
CA ALA A 298 15.34 -10.63 -9.09
C ALA A 298 14.31 -9.50 -8.85
N ALA A 299 14.31 -8.92 -7.66
CA ALA A 299 13.37 -7.92 -7.17
C ALA A 299 11.89 -8.38 -7.02
N HIS A 300 11.57 -9.69 -7.17
CA HIS A 300 10.20 -10.23 -7.07
C HIS A 300 10.16 -11.46 -6.15
N PHE A 301 10.72 -11.35 -4.92
CA PHE A 301 10.69 -12.39 -3.90
C PHE A 301 9.65 -12.11 -2.80
N ASP A 302 9.15 -10.90 -2.68
CA ASP A 302 8.19 -10.43 -1.69
C ASP A 302 6.80 -10.13 -2.28
N HIS A 303 6.68 -10.18 -3.62
CA HIS A 303 5.43 -9.96 -4.35
C HIS A 303 5.37 -10.73 -5.67
N VAL A 304 4.16 -11.02 -6.13
CA VAL A 304 3.88 -11.49 -7.48
C VAL A 304 3.51 -10.30 -8.33
N HIS A 305 4.36 -9.97 -9.31
CA HIS A 305 4.03 -8.99 -10.34
C HIS A 305 3.23 -9.65 -11.45
N VAL A 306 2.18 -9.00 -11.92
CA VAL A 306 1.34 -9.47 -13.04
C VAL A 306 0.99 -8.32 -13.96
N THR A 307 1.18 -8.53 -15.27
CA THR A 307 0.83 -7.57 -16.32
C THR A 307 -0.26 -8.14 -17.22
N VAL A 308 -1.30 -7.34 -17.49
CA VAL A 308 -2.40 -7.66 -18.39
C VAL A 308 -2.26 -6.92 -19.73
N ASN A 309 -2.95 -7.42 -20.77
CA ASN A 309 -2.98 -6.83 -22.13
C ASN A 309 -3.76 -5.51 -22.19
#